data_e591b0d546429a932be9052afcbfae8b
#
_entry.id   e591b0d546429a932be9052afcbfae8b
#
_cell.length_a   1.000
_cell.length_b   1.000
_cell.length_c   1.000
_cell.angle_alpha   90.00
_cell.angle_beta   90.00
_cell.angle_gamma   90.00
#
_symmetry.space_group_name_H-M   'P 1'
#
loop_
_entity.id
_entity.type
_entity.pdbx_description
1 polymer ?
#
loop_
_entity_poly.entity_id
_entity_poly.type
_entity_poly.pdbx_seq_one_letter_code
_entity_poly.pdbx_strand_id
1 'polypeptide(L)'
;MRFTSEQRLDDGVVAREFTLGEIPGTLWTPETAAPAPLILMAHNNGLPKGAARLVARARHSAAHGYAVATIDARGCGDRPRSAAEEQARADFQRAMQAGGPVDEIFESFVGPLVEKAVPDWRTTLDALLSLSEIGGPVGYSGWTALGIRLAVVEPRIAAAGFFAGGYVPRAQREEARQVTVPLLFLLQWDDEGNPGSGPWTCSTPSAPRRRHCTPTWAGTPAPRGSRWRTGTGSSAGT
;
A
#
# COMPACT_ATOMS: atom_id res chain seq x y z
N MET A 1 0.38 -21.75 -6.57
CA MET A 1 -0.11 -21.32 -5.25
C MET A 1 -0.71 -22.49 -4.51
N ARG A 2 -0.43 -22.65 -3.22
CA ARG A 2 -0.99 -23.70 -2.36
C ARG A 2 -1.64 -23.03 -1.15
N PHE A 3 -2.94 -23.23 -0.95
CA PHE A 3 -3.62 -22.82 0.27
C PHE A 3 -3.25 -23.75 1.43
N THR A 4 -3.00 -23.16 2.60
CA THR A 4 -2.56 -23.86 3.81
C THR A 4 -3.60 -23.86 4.91
N SER A 5 -4.48 -22.85 4.91
CA SER A 5 -5.65 -22.78 5.81
C SER A 5 -6.77 -22.00 5.15
N GLU A 6 -8.00 -22.21 5.66
CA GLU A 6 -9.18 -21.46 5.30
C GLU A 6 -10.00 -21.20 6.56
N GLN A 7 -10.44 -19.97 6.73
CA GLN A 7 -11.31 -19.54 7.82
C GLN A 7 -12.44 -18.65 7.27
N ARG A 8 -13.68 -19.00 7.59
CA ARG A 8 -14.83 -18.13 7.39
C ARG A 8 -14.99 -17.22 8.60
N LEU A 9 -15.18 -15.94 8.34
CA LEU A 9 -15.32 -14.91 9.35
C LEU A 9 -16.79 -14.47 9.46
N ASP A 10 -17.16 -13.91 10.61
CA ASP A 10 -18.56 -13.54 10.90
C ASP A 10 -19.10 -12.41 10.01
N ASP A 11 -18.20 -11.69 9.32
CA ASP A 11 -18.53 -10.57 8.43
C ASP A 11 -18.72 -10.97 6.95
N GLY A 12 -18.89 -12.27 6.66
CA GLY A 12 -19.08 -12.79 5.30
C GLY A 12 -17.78 -12.76 4.48
N VAL A 13 -16.63 -12.82 5.13
CA VAL A 13 -15.32 -12.86 4.52
C VAL A 13 -14.68 -14.22 4.71
N VAL A 14 -14.09 -14.76 3.66
CA VAL A 14 -13.26 -15.97 3.73
C VAL A 14 -11.79 -15.56 3.71
N ALA A 15 -11.03 -15.91 4.73
CA ALA A 15 -9.59 -15.72 4.83
C ALA A 15 -8.87 -17.02 4.54
N ARG A 16 -7.97 -17.02 3.55
CA ARG A 16 -7.17 -18.20 3.18
C ARG A 16 -5.70 -17.85 3.23
N GLU A 17 -4.94 -18.57 4.04
CA GLU A 17 -3.51 -18.48 3.98
C GLU A 17 -2.98 -19.29 2.80
N PHE A 18 -1.93 -18.78 2.17
CA PHE A 18 -1.28 -19.47 1.06
C PHE A 18 0.23 -19.38 1.11
N THR A 19 0.86 -20.28 0.40
CA THR A 19 2.28 -20.21 0.05
C THR A 19 2.44 -20.25 -1.47
N LEU A 20 3.32 -19.39 -2.00
CA LEU A 20 3.69 -19.35 -3.41
C LEU A 20 5.21 -19.41 -3.50
N GLY A 21 5.77 -20.65 -3.62
CA GLY A 21 7.19 -20.86 -3.36
C GLY A 21 7.54 -20.43 -1.93
N GLU A 22 8.46 -19.49 -1.81
CA GLU A 22 8.88 -18.92 -0.52
C GLU A 22 8.03 -17.72 -0.06
N ILE A 23 6.97 -17.36 -0.79
CA ILE A 23 6.14 -16.20 -0.49
C ILE A 23 4.92 -16.67 0.32
N PRO A 24 4.87 -16.41 1.65
CA PRO A 24 3.67 -16.61 2.42
C PRO A 24 2.74 -15.42 2.24
N GLY A 25 1.44 -15.72 2.14
CA GLY A 25 0.43 -14.68 1.97
C GLY A 25 -0.91 -15.06 2.59
N THR A 26 -1.82 -14.10 2.61
CA THR A 26 -3.22 -14.29 2.97
C THR A 26 -4.10 -13.63 1.93
N LEU A 27 -5.08 -14.36 1.45
CA LEU A 27 -6.13 -13.89 0.56
C LEU A 27 -7.44 -13.80 1.33
N TRP A 28 -8.03 -12.62 1.40
CA TRP A 28 -9.39 -12.40 1.88
C TRP A 28 -10.32 -12.20 0.69
N THR A 29 -11.41 -12.94 0.66
CA THR A 29 -12.42 -12.83 -0.39
C THR A 29 -13.79 -12.62 0.23
N PRO A 30 -14.67 -11.82 -0.42
CA PRO A 30 -16.07 -11.79 -0.02
C PRO A 30 -16.72 -13.14 -0.30
N GLU A 31 -17.68 -13.52 0.52
CA GLU A 31 -18.51 -14.71 0.28
C GLU A 31 -19.56 -14.40 -0.79
N THR A 32 -19.14 -14.39 -2.04
CA THR A 32 -19.98 -14.08 -3.21
C THR A 32 -19.71 -15.06 -4.35
N ALA A 33 -20.69 -15.26 -5.21
CA ALA A 33 -20.55 -16.11 -6.38
C ALA A 33 -19.88 -15.40 -7.57
N ALA A 34 -19.78 -14.07 -7.55
CA ALA A 34 -19.18 -13.31 -8.63
C ALA A 34 -17.67 -13.10 -8.39
N PRO A 35 -16.85 -13.12 -9.44
CA PRO A 35 -15.45 -12.76 -9.30
C PRO A 35 -15.27 -11.34 -8.75
N ALA A 36 -14.43 -11.19 -7.73
CA ALA A 36 -14.21 -9.93 -7.04
C ALA A 36 -12.99 -9.16 -7.60
N PRO A 37 -13.04 -7.82 -7.69
CA PRO A 37 -11.87 -7.01 -8.01
C PRO A 37 -10.82 -7.15 -6.91
N LEU A 38 -9.53 -7.12 -7.32
CA LEU A 38 -8.41 -7.44 -6.44
C LEU A 38 -7.72 -6.18 -5.91
N ILE A 39 -7.41 -6.16 -4.62
CA ILE A 39 -6.53 -5.18 -3.99
C ILE A 39 -5.25 -5.89 -3.51
N LEU A 40 -4.10 -5.52 -4.05
CA LEU A 40 -2.80 -5.86 -3.50
C LEU A 40 -2.52 -4.92 -2.32
N MET A 41 -2.51 -5.45 -1.10
CA MET A 41 -2.41 -4.63 0.10
C MET A 41 -1.06 -4.85 0.78
N ALA A 42 -0.16 -3.87 0.64
CA ALA A 42 1.16 -3.90 1.23
C ALA A 42 1.24 -3.11 2.54
N HIS A 43 2.18 -3.48 3.38
CA HIS A 43 2.55 -2.72 4.57
C HIS A 43 3.98 -2.18 4.43
N ASN A 44 4.25 -1.03 5.04
CA ASN A 44 5.60 -0.49 5.17
C ASN A 44 6.31 -1.11 6.40
N ASN A 45 7.63 -0.89 6.50
CA ASN A 45 8.43 -1.16 7.69
C ASN A 45 8.58 -2.63 8.11
N GLY A 46 8.47 -3.59 7.18
CA GLY A 46 8.75 -4.98 7.46
C GLY A 46 7.79 -5.63 8.45
N LEU A 47 6.57 -5.12 8.57
CA LEU A 47 5.52 -5.76 9.35
C LEU A 47 5.01 -7.01 8.63
N PRO A 48 4.61 -8.05 9.38
CA PRO A 48 4.09 -9.28 8.81
C PRO A 48 2.73 -9.06 8.14
N LYS A 49 2.40 -9.95 7.19
CA LYS A 49 1.09 -10.01 6.52
C LYS A 49 -0.10 -10.04 7.48
N GLY A 50 0.13 -10.57 8.70
CA GLY A 50 -0.85 -10.67 9.79
C GLY A 50 -0.87 -9.47 10.74
N ALA A 51 -0.20 -8.36 10.44
CA ALA A 51 -0.24 -7.17 11.30
C ALA A 51 -1.69 -6.67 11.48
N ALA A 52 -2.11 -6.43 12.72
CA ALA A 52 -3.50 -6.17 13.08
C ALA A 52 -4.17 -5.06 12.23
N ARG A 53 -3.43 -3.96 11.96
CA ARG A 53 -3.94 -2.86 11.11
C ARG A 53 -4.14 -3.28 9.65
N LEU A 54 -3.26 -4.14 9.14
CA LEU A 54 -3.35 -4.66 7.79
C LEU A 54 -4.54 -5.61 7.65
N VAL A 55 -4.67 -6.55 8.58
CA VAL A 55 -5.79 -7.48 8.67
C VAL A 55 -7.12 -6.75 8.77
N ALA A 56 -7.24 -5.74 9.65
CA ALA A 56 -8.47 -4.96 9.79
C ALA A 56 -8.86 -4.25 8.48
N ARG A 57 -7.90 -3.68 7.75
CA ARG A 57 -8.14 -3.05 6.45
C ARG A 57 -8.52 -4.07 5.38
N ALA A 58 -7.84 -5.21 5.36
CA ALA A 58 -8.11 -6.29 4.40
C ALA A 58 -9.53 -6.83 4.60
N ARG A 59 -9.92 -7.15 5.83
CA ARG A 59 -11.28 -7.59 6.18
C ARG A 59 -12.33 -6.56 5.80
N HIS A 60 -12.10 -5.29 6.15
CA HIS A 60 -13.01 -4.21 5.80
C HIS A 60 -13.22 -4.12 4.28
N SER A 61 -12.15 -4.16 3.49
CA SER A 61 -12.26 -4.12 2.03
C SER A 61 -12.96 -5.38 1.48
N ALA A 62 -12.67 -6.56 2.04
CA ALA A 62 -13.30 -7.79 1.62
C ALA A 62 -14.81 -7.82 1.92
N ALA A 63 -15.23 -7.33 3.09
CA ALA A 63 -16.65 -7.16 3.44
C ALA A 63 -17.37 -6.15 2.50
N HIS A 64 -16.62 -5.31 1.77
CA HIS A 64 -17.16 -4.38 0.75
C HIS A 64 -17.03 -4.90 -0.69
N GLY A 65 -16.81 -6.19 -0.88
CA GLY A 65 -16.85 -6.84 -2.18
C GLY A 65 -15.52 -6.90 -2.94
N TYR A 66 -14.39 -6.64 -2.30
CA TYR A 66 -13.07 -6.76 -2.91
C TYR A 66 -12.37 -8.03 -2.46
N ALA A 67 -11.67 -8.70 -3.35
CA ALA A 67 -10.63 -9.62 -2.95
C ALA A 67 -9.39 -8.83 -2.52
N VAL A 68 -8.76 -9.24 -1.43
CA VAL A 68 -7.56 -8.55 -0.90
C VAL A 68 -6.47 -9.56 -0.66
N ALA A 69 -5.27 -9.28 -1.14
CA ALA A 69 -4.10 -10.10 -0.88
C ALA A 69 -3.02 -9.32 -0.12
N THR A 70 -2.47 -9.95 0.90
CA THR A 70 -1.27 -9.49 1.60
C THR A 70 -0.21 -10.57 1.54
N ILE A 71 1.06 -10.17 1.46
CA ILE A 71 2.20 -11.11 1.49
C ILE A 71 3.27 -10.62 2.48
N ASP A 72 4.06 -11.55 2.97
CA ASP A 72 5.35 -11.21 3.55
C ASP A 72 6.37 -11.06 2.41
N ALA A 73 6.69 -9.83 2.05
CA ALA A 73 7.76 -9.56 1.10
C ALA A 73 9.13 -9.92 1.70
N ARG A 74 10.17 -10.01 0.88
CA ARG A 74 11.53 -10.33 1.36
C ARG A 74 11.96 -9.38 2.46
N GLY A 75 12.50 -9.94 3.53
CA GLY A 75 12.91 -9.19 4.72
C GLY A 75 11.74 -8.73 5.62
N CYS A 76 10.50 -9.15 5.32
CA CYS A 76 9.30 -8.82 6.09
C CYS A 76 8.70 -10.08 6.73
N GLY A 77 7.99 -9.91 7.85
CA GLY A 77 7.31 -11.00 8.53
C GLY A 77 8.23 -12.15 8.91
N ASP A 78 7.82 -13.35 8.56
CA ASP A 78 8.55 -14.59 8.85
C ASP A 78 9.66 -14.90 7.84
N ARG A 79 9.81 -14.07 6.79
CA ARG A 79 10.86 -14.29 5.79
C ARG A 79 12.22 -13.83 6.31
N PRO A 80 13.26 -14.65 6.13
CA PRO A 80 14.58 -14.34 6.67
C PRO A 80 15.14 -13.04 6.08
N ARG A 81 15.77 -12.25 6.91
CA ARG A 81 16.55 -11.08 6.53
C ARG A 81 18.00 -11.47 6.32
N SER A 82 18.65 -10.81 5.38
CA SER A 82 20.10 -10.92 5.26
C SER A 82 20.79 -10.15 6.40
N ALA A 83 22.04 -10.53 6.72
CA ALA A 83 22.84 -9.81 7.70
C ALA A 83 22.99 -8.32 7.33
N ALA A 84 23.05 -7.98 6.04
CA ALA A 84 23.12 -6.60 5.57
C ALA A 84 21.82 -5.81 5.84
N GLU A 85 20.66 -6.45 5.69
CA GLU A 85 19.35 -5.85 6.01
C GLU A 85 19.18 -5.64 7.51
N GLU A 86 19.62 -6.59 8.33
CA GLU A 86 19.64 -6.46 9.79
C GLU A 86 20.56 -5.31 10.24
N GLN A 87 21.75 -5.22 9.66
CA GLN A 87 22.69 -4.14 9.95
C GLN A 87 22.13 -2.78 9.54
N ALA A 88 21.59 -2.63 8.33
CA ALA A 88 20.99 -1.38 7.85
C ALA A 88 19.83 -0.93 8.75
N ARG A 89 19.02 -1.87 9.24
CA ARG A 89 17.94 -1.59 10.19
C ARG A 89 18.46 -1.10 11.52
N ALA A 90 19.52 -1.73 12.05
CA ALA A 90 20.16 -1.32 13.30
C ALA A 90 20.80 0.07 13.17
N ASP A 91 21.45 0.36 12.04
CA ASP A 91 22.03 1.66 11.75
C ASP A 91 20.96 2.75 11.67
N PHE A 92 19.84 2.46 11.01
CA PHE A 92 18.69 3.35 10.97
C PHE A 92 18.15 3.66 12.38
N GLN A 93 17.91 2.62 13.19
CA GLN A 93 17.43 2.82 14.57
C GLN A 93 18.39 3.66 15.41
N ARG A 94 19.71 3.44 15.27
CA ARG A 94 20.73 4.23 15.98
C ARG A 94 20.71 5.69 15.53
N ALA A 95 20.62 5.95 14.23
CA ALA A 95 20.57 7.31 13.69
C ALA A 95 19.32 8.06 14.15
N MET A 96 18.16 7.41 14.14
CA MET A 96 16.93 7.98 14.67
C MET A 96 17.03 8.35 16.16
N GLN A 97 17.58 7.46 16.99
CA GLN A 97 17.78 7.71 18.41
C GLN A 97 18.77 8.84 18.69
N ALA A 98 19.77 8.99 17.83
CA ALA A 98 20.77 10.06 17.92
C ALA A 98 20.31 11.41 17.34
N GLY A 99 19.11 11.47 16.71
CA GLY A 99 18.64 12.66 15.99
C GLY A 99 19.50 13.03 14.78
N GLY A 100 20.23 12.06 14.24
CA GLY A 100 21.12 12.25 13.09
C GLY A 100 20.37 12.22 11.74
N PRO A 101 21.06 12.58 10.65
CA PRO A 101 20.49 12.52 9.30
C PRO A 101 20.21 11.06 8.92
N VAL A 102 19.00 10.78 8.45
CA VAL A 102 18.54 9.42 8.11
C VAL A 102 18.39 9.19 6.61
N ASP A 103 18.48 10.24 5.79
CA ASP A 103 18.18 10.20 4.36
C ASP A 103 19.04 9.19 3.60
N GLU A 104 20.36 9.20 3.81
CA GLU A 104 21.28 8.28 3.13
C GLU A 104 21.07 6.83 3.57
N ILE A 105 20.75 6.63 4.85
CA ILE A 105 20.46 5.28 5.39
C ILE A 105 19.16 4.77 4.79
N PHE A 106 18.15 5.62 4.67
CA PHE A 106 16.90 5.26 4.01
C PHE A 106 17.09 4.96 2.52
N GLU A 107 17.88 5.75 1.80
CA GLU A 107 18.17 5.49 0.38
C GLU A 107 18.82 4.12 0.21
N SER A 108 19.83 3.80 1.02
CA SER A 108 20.54 2.54 0.93
C SER A 108 19.73 1.33 1.38
N PHE A 109 18.72 1.53 2.22
CA PHE A 109 17.90 0.45 2.79
C PHE A 109 16.58 0.26 2.03
N VAL A 110 15.81 1.34 1.80
CA VAL A 110 14.46 1.28 1.25
C VAL A 110 14.47 0.94 -0.24
N GLY A 111 15.39 1.52 -1.02
CA GLY A 111 15.47 1.25 -2.46
C GLY A 111 15.63 -0.24 -2.79
N PRO A 112 16.63 -0.92 -2.23
CA PRO A 112 16.80 -2.37 -2.42
C PRO A 112 15.60 -3.21 -1.95
N LEU A 113 14.91 -2.80 -0.89
CA LEU A 113 13.70 -3.52 -0.43
C LEU A 113 12.56 -3.41 -1.45
N VAL A 114 12.37 -2.23 -2.04
CA VAL A 114 11.37 -2.02 -3.10
C VAL A 114 11.67 -2.93 -4.28
N GLU A 115 12.92 -2.93 -4.78
CA GLU A 115 13.31 -3.73 -5.93
C GLU A 115 13.16 -5.25 -5.68
N LYS A 116 13.42 -5.71 -4.45
CA LYS A 116 13.22 -7.10 -4.07
C LYS A 116 11.73 -7.48 -3.92
N ALA A 117 10.88 -6.53 -3.53
CA ALA A 117 9.46 -6.79 -3.33
C ALA A 117 8.67 -6.87 -4.64
N VAL A 118 9.09 -6.15 -5.69
CA VAL A 118 8.37 -6.10 -6.97
C VAL A 118 8.19 -7.48 -7.61
N PRO A 119 9.23 -8.33 -7.78
CA PRO A 119 9.06 -9.68 -8.31
C PRO A 119 8.09 -10.54 -7.50
N ASP A 120 8.15 -10.45 -6.17
CA ASP A 120 7.26 -11.20 -5.28
C ASP A 120 5.79 -10.80 -5.51
N TRP A 121 5.50 -9.50 -5.62
CA TRP A 121 4.15 -9.01 -5.89
C TRP A 121 3.65 -9.35 -7.28
N ARG A 122 4.50 -9.28 -8.31
CA ARG A 122 4.12 -9.67 -9.68
C ARG A 122 3.82 -11.15 -9.78
N THR A 123 4.67 -12.01 -9.20
CA THR A 123 4.43 -13.46 -9.13
C THR A 123 3.15 -13.78 -8.36
N THR A 124 2.89 -13.06 -7.28
CA THR A 124 1.66 -13.21 -6.51
C THR A 124 0.45 -12.80 -7.32
N LEU A 125 0.51 -11.67 -8.03
CA LEU A 125 -0.57 -11.20 -8.90
C LEU A 125 -0.88 -12.20 -10.01
N ASP A 126 0.14 -12.77 -10.66
CA ASP A 126 -0.04 -13.79 -11.70
C ASP A 126 -0.82 -15.01 -11.16
N ALA A 127 -0.42 -15.48 -9.98
CA ALA A 127 -1.06 -16.61 -9.34
C ALA A 127 -2.50 -16.30 -8.87
N LEU A 128 -2.75 -15.10 -8.36
CA LEU A 128 -4.09 -14.67 -7.93
C LEU A 128 -5.05 -14.54 -9.10
N LEU A 129 -4.62 -13.93 -10.20
CA LEU A 129 -5.46 -13.76 -11.39
C LEU A 129 -5.79 -15.08 -12.11
N SER A 130 -5.13 -16.18 -11.76
CA SER A 130 -5.50 -17.52 -12.25
C SER A 130 -6.66 -18.15 -11.46
N LEU A 131 -7.08 -17.55 -10.35
CA LEU A 131 -8.20 -18.05 -9.54
C LEU A 131 -9.53 -17.55 -10.12
N SER A 132 -10.51 -18.43 -10.21
CA SER A 132 -11.83 -18.14 -10.79
C SER A 132 -12.63 -17.09 -10.01
N GLU A 133 -12.39 -16.98 -8.72
CA GLU A 133 -13.02 -16.02 -7.80
C GLU A 133 -12.40 -14.62 -7.86
N ILE A 134 -11.31 -14.43 -8.60
CA ILE A 134 -10.67 -13.14 -8.80
C ILE A 134 -10.97 -12.62 -10.19
N GLY A 135 -11.46 -11.39 -10.28
CA GLY A 135 -11.79 -10.76 -11.56
C GLY A 135 -11.83 -9.24 -11.45
N GLY A 136 -11.94 -8.58 -12.61
CA GLY A 136 -12.05 -7.14 -12.65
C GLY A 136 -10.73 -6.39 -12.43
N PRO A 137 -10.80 -5.08 -12.11
CA PRO A 137 -9.61 -4.27 -11.99
C PRO A 137 -8.77 -4.66 -10.76
N VAL A 138 -7.46 -4.47 -10.90
CA VAL A 138 -6.49 -4.64 -9.81
C VAL A 138 -6.14 -3.28 -9.23
N GLY A 139 -6.27 -3.13 -7.92
CA GLY A 139 -5.81 -1.97 -7.17
C GLY A 139 -4.58 -2.29 -6.32
N TYR A 140 -3.82 -1.27 -6.00
CA TYR A 140 -2.77 -1.35 -4.98
C TYR A 140 -3.15 -0.47 -3.79
N SER A 141 -2.86 -0.91 -2.57
CA SER A 141 -3.08 -0.11 -1.37
C SER A 141 -1.97 -0.34 -0.34
N GLY A 142 -1.23 0.72 0.00
CA GLY A 142 -0.22 0.57 1.05
C GLY A 142 1.01 1.45 0.92
N TRP A 143 2.18 0.84 1.09
CA TRP A 143 3.47 1.51 1.14
C TRP A 143 3.78 2.32 -0.13
N THR A 144 4.01 3.62 0.04
CA THR A 144 4.15 4.58 -1.06
C THR A 144 5.29 4.23 -2.03
N ALA A 145 6.49 3.94 -1.53
CA ALA A 145 7.64 3.67 -2.39
C ALA A 145 7.43 2.44 -3.28
N LEU A 146 6.93 1.35 -2.70
CA LEU A 146 6.58 0.14 -3.45
C LEU A 146 5.41 0.39 -4.42
N GLY A 147 4.40 1.12 -3.98
CA GLY A 147 3.22 1.42 -4.80
C GLY A 147 3.54 2.25 -6.03
N ILE A 148 4.44 3.23 -5.92
CA ILE A 148 4.95 3.99 -7.06
C ILE A 148 5.62 3.05 -8.06
N ARG A 149 6.57 2.24 -7.59
CA ARG A 149 7.31 1.30 -8.46
C ARG A 149 6.37 0.31 -9.14
N LEU A 150 5.43 -0.30 -8.40
CA LEU A 150 4.45 -1.22 -8.98
C LEU A 150 3.53 -0.52 -9.99
N ALA A 151 3.05 0.70 -9.71
CA ALA A 151 2.20 1.44 -10.64
C ALA A 151 2.90 1.80 -11.95
N VAL A 152 4.23 1.85 -11.97
CA VAL A 152 5.03 2.10 -13.18
C VAL A 152 5.31 0.81 -13.95
N VAL A 153 5.67 -0.29 -13.24
CA VAL A 153 6.17 -1.50 -13.91
C VAL A 153 5.12 -2.59 -14.08
N GLU A 154 3.93 -2.45 -13.48
CA GLU A 154 2.86 -3.43 -13.54
C GLU A 154 1.59 -2.83 -14.17
N PRO A 155 1.39 -2.99 -15.47
CA PRO A 155 0.33 -2.32 -16.21
C PRO A 155 -1.09 -2.80 -15.84
N ARG A 156 -1.23 -3.92 -15.13
CA ARG A 156 -2.53 -4.42 -14.65
C ARG A 156 -3.06 -3.64 -13.45
N ILE A 157 -2.23 -2.82 -12.78
CA ILE A 157 -2.69 -1.95 -11.69
C ILE A 157 -3.48 -0.80 -12.30
N ALA A 158 -4.77 -0.72 -11.99
CA ALA A 158 -5.71 0.27 -12.51
C ALA A 158 -5.89 1.49 -11.58
N ALA A 159 -5.55 1.37 -10.31
CA ALA A 159 -5.61 2.46 -9.34
C ALA A 159 -4.68 2.16 -8.14
N ALA A 160 -4.21 3.20 -7.46
CA ALA A 160 -3.38 3.01 -6.27
C ALA A 160 -3.77 3.94 -5.12
N GLY A 161 -3.75 3.41 -3.89
CA GLY A 161 -3.93 4.12 -2.64
C GLY A 161 -2.65 4.08 -1.80
N PHE A 162 -2.08 5.25 -1.50
CA PHE A 162 -0.88 5.37 -0.69
C PHE A 162 -1.22 5.88 0.70
N PHE A 163 -0.74 5.19 1.72
CA PHE A 163 -1.06 5.49 3.10
C PHE A 163 0.17 5.94 3.86
N ALA A 164 0.00 7.02 4.64
CA ALA A 164 0.97 7.63 5.52
C ALA A 164 2.33 7.76 4.82
N GLY A 165 2.75 8.94 4.55
CA GLY A 165 4.02 9.18 3.88
C GLY A 165 5.10 8.44 4.64
N GLY A 166 5.78 7.55 4.24
CA GLY A 166 7.07 7.10 4.69
C GLY A 166 8.11 7.77 3.83
N TYR A 167 9.35 7.54 4.14
CA TYR A 167 10.42 7.98 3.25
C TYR A 167 10.25 7.34 1.87
N VAL A 168 10.30 8.17 0.84
CA VAL A 168 10.28 7.74 -0.56
C VAL A 168 11.65 8.01 -1.14
N PRO A 169 12.41 6.98 -1.53
CA PRO A 169 13.73 7.15 -2.12
C PRO A 169 13.71 8.03 -3.37
N ARG A 170 14.82 8.66 -3.67
CA ARG A 170 14.94 9.61 -4.80
C ARG A 170 14.55 8.97 -6.13
N ALA A 171 14.94 7.72 -6.37
CA ALA A 171 14.60 6.98 -7.57
C ALA A 171 13.07 6.85 -7.72
N GLN A 172 12.34 6.47 -6.66
CA GLN A 172 10.89 6.35 -6.70
C GLN A 172 10.20 7.72 -6.81
N ARG A 173 10.80 8.81 -6.29
CA ARG A 173 10.29 10.16 -6.52
C ARG A 173 10.36 10.58 -7.99
N GLU A 174 11.41 10.21 -8.70
CA GLU A 174 11.53 10.44 -10.14
C GLU A 174 10.55 9.55 -10.93
N GLU A 175 10.42 8.29 -10.57
CA GLU A 175 9.47 7.35 -11.18
C GLU A 175 8.02 7.78 -10.99
N ALA A 176 7.70 8.43 -9.89
CA ALA A 176 6.34 8.90 -9.62
C ALA A 176 5.77 9.80 -10.71
N ARG A 177 6.63 10.48 -11.48
CA ARG A 177 6.20 11.26 -12.66
C ARG A 177 5.67 10.41 -13.82
N GLN A 178 5.94 9.12 -13.79
CA GLN A 178 5.50 8.16 -14.80
C GLN A 178 4.18 7.47 -14.42
N VAL A 179 3.69 7.67 -13.20
CA VAL A 179 2.44 7.07 -12.73
C VAL A 179 1.27 7.78 -13.40
N THR A 180 0.49 7.03 -14.17
CA THR A 180 -0.66 7.53 -14.92
C THR A 180 -2.01 7.07 -14.36
N VAL A 181 -2.01 6.10 -13.45
CA VAL A 181 -3.23 5.58 -12.83
C VAL A 181 -3.79 6.55 -11.79
N PRO A 182 -5.12 6.54 -11.55
CA PRO A 182 -5.73 7.29 -10.45
C PRO A 182 -5.07 6.99 -9.11
N LEU A 183 -4.75 8.04 -8.36
CA LEU A 183 -4.11 7.95 -7.05
C LEU A 183 -5.00 8.51 -5.95
N LEU A 184 -5.10 7.76 -4.85
CA LEU A 184 -5.53 8.25 -3.55
C LEU A 184 -4.32 8.35 -2.63
N PHE A 185 -4.01 9.55 -2.15
CA PHE A 185 -2.94 9.76 -1.20
C PHE A 185 -3.51 10.19 0.15
N LEU A 186 -3.31 9.37 1.19
CA LEU A 186 -3.68 9.69 2.56
C LEU A 186 -2.43 10.13 3.31
N LEU A 187 -2.31 11.43 3.52
CA LEU A 187 -1.23 12.02 4.30
C LEU A 187 -1.66 12.13 5.77
N GLN A 188 -0.86 11.60 6.67
CA GLN A 188 -1.00 11.81 8.09
C GLN A 188 -0.31 13.14 8.45
N TRP A 189 -1.12 14.16 8.75
CA TRP A 189 -0.62 15.52 8.93
C TRP A 189 0.18 15.71 10.22
N ASP A 190 -0.17 14.97 11.28
CA ASP A 190 0.41 15.06 12.62
C ASP A 190 1.46 13.95 12.87
N ASP A 191 2.09 13.44 11.82
CA ASP A 191 3.13 12.43 11.94
C ASP A 191 4.46 13.08 12.32
N GLU A 192 4.88 12.96 13.57
CA GLU A 192 6.14 13.49 14.08
C GLU A 192 7.37 12.90 13.35
N GLY A 193 7.25 11.69 12.83
CA GLY A 193 8.30 11.02 12.05
C GLY A 193 8.37 11.47 10.60
N ASN A 194 7.38 12.25 10.14
CA ASN A 194 7.31 12.74 8.78
C ASN A 194 6.84 14.20 8.76
N PRO A 195 7.71 15.15 9.16
CA PRO A 195 7.33 16.55 9.16
C PRO A 195 6.85 16.95 7.77
N GLY A 196 5.60 17.39 7.68
CA GLY A 196 4.89 17.73 6.44
C GLY A 196 5.53 18.87 5.62
N SER A 197 6.74 19.28 5.97
CA SER A 197 7.61 20.24 5.29
C SER A 197 8.44 19.62 4.15
N GLY A 198 8.27 18.32 3.84
CA GLY A 198 8.80 17.72 2.64
C GLY A 198 8.16 18.31 1.37
N PRO A 199 8.53 17.88 0.16
CA PRO A 199 8.11 18.46 -1.12
C PRO A 199 6.61 18.31 -1.45
N TRP A 200 5.77 18.12 -0.44
CA TRP A 200 4.32 17.99 -0.52
C TRP A 200 3.68 19.36 -0.26
N THR A 201 3.49 20.15 -1.29
CA THR A 201 2.70 21.38 -1.15
C THR A 201 1.22 21.06 -1.28
N CYS A 202 0.53 20.99 -0.14
CA CYS A 202 -0.93 21.05 -0.15
C CYS A 202 -1.35 22.51 -0.25
N SER A 203 -1.84 22.93 -1.40
CA SER A 203 -2.41 24.25 -1.59
C SER A 203 -3.82 24.31 -1.01
N THR A 204 -3.96 24.54 0.30
CA THR A 204 -5.11 25.27 0.91
C THR A 204 -4.93 25.45 2.41
N PRO A 205 -5.20 26.63 2.97
CA PRO A 205 -5.12 26.88 4.39
C PRO A 205 -6.42 26.51 5.12
N SER A 206 -6.26 26.13 6.39
CA SER A 206 -7.25 26.02 7.46
C SER A 206 -8.28 24.88 7.41
N ALA A 207 -8.08 23.89 8.25
CA ALA A 207 -8.94 23.23 9.23
C ALA A 207 -8.51 21.77 9.51
N PRO A 208 -8.66 21.22 10.73
CA PRO A 208 -8.20 19.88 11.10
C PRO A 208 -9.20 18.83 10.61
N ARG A 209 -9.13 18.45 9.35
CA ARG A 209 -9.88 17.32 8.78
C ARG A 209 -9.08 16.72 7.63
N ARG A 210 -9.18 15.40 7.46
CA ARG A 210 -8.57 14.60 6.40
C ARG A 210 -8.54 15.37 5.08
N ARG A 211 -7.36 15.69 4.59
CA ARG A 211 -7.19 16.42 3.34
C ARG A 211 -6.79 15.44 2.25
N HIS A 212 -7.45 15.53 1.11
CA HIS A 212 -6.99 14.92 -0.12
C HIS A 212 -5.94 15.85 -0.72
N CYS A 213 -4.69 15.45 -0.69
CA CYS A 213 -3.61 16.17 -1.35
C CYS A 213 -3.27 15.46 -2.66
N THR A 214 -3.30 16.22 -3.75
CA THR A 214 -2.73 15.76 -5.02
C THR A 214 -1.25 16.10 -5.01
N PRO A 215 -0.35 15.12 -5.25
CA PRO A 215 1.08 15.41 -5.30
C PRO A 215 1.37 16.36 -6.47
N THR A 216 1.98 17.51 -6.20
CA THR A 216 2.37 18.49 -7.24
C THR A 216 3.61 18.09 -8.04
N TRP A 217 4.19 16.93 -7.74
CA TRP A 217 5.36 16.41 -8.44
C TRP A 217 5.03 15.61 -9.71
N ALA A 218 3.79 15.22 -9.91
CA ALA A 218 3.32 14.72 -11.19
C ALA A 218 2.94 15.94 -12.04
N GLY A 219 3.73 16.30 -13.02
CA GLY A 219 3.44 17.38 -13.97
C GLY A 219 2.25 17.11 -14.91
N THR A 220 1.24 16.42 -14.40
CA THR A 220 -0.01 16.13 -15.09
C THR A 220 -1.01 17.23 -14.76
N PRO A 221 -1.57 17.93 -15.77
CA PRO A 221 -2.65 18.86 -15.50
C PRO A 221 -3.82 18.09 -14.89
N ALA A 222 -4.37 18.61 -13.78
CA ALA A 222 -5.56 18.04 -13.16
C ALA A 222 -6.65 17.81 -14.20
N PRO A 223 -7.31 16.64 -14.22
CA PRO A 223 -8.41 16.40 -15.14
C PRO A 223 -9.49 17.45 -14.91
N ARG A 224 -9.81 18.25 -15.93
CA ARG A 224 -10.89 19.22 -15.88
C ARG A 224 -12.20 18.46 -15.71
N GLY A 225 -12.82 18.58 -14.55
CA GLY A 225 -14.24 18.32 -14.44
C GLY A 225 -14.76 17.22 -13.55
N SER A 226 -14.03 16.73 -12.54
CA SER A 226 -14.68 15.91 -11.49
C SER A 226 -15.05 16.75 -10.28
N ARG A 227 -16.22 17.35 -10.32
CA ARG A 227 -16.87 17.90 -9.10
C ARG A 227 -17.40 16.73 -8.29
N TRP A 228 -16.66 16.32 -7.29
CA TRP A 228 -17.21 15.47 -6.24
C TRP A 228 -18.17 16.31 -5.41
N ARG A 229 -19.45 16.02 -5.49
CA ARG A 229 -20.47 16.63 -4.61
C ARG A 229 -20.27 16.05 -3.21
N THR A 230 -19.87 16.89 -2.27
CA THR A 230 -20.00 16.59 -0.85
C THR A 230 -21.48 16.68 -0.51
N GLY A 231 -22.13 15.54 -0.33
CA GLY A 231 -23.49 15.46 0.16
C GLY A 231 -23.53 15.85 1.65
N THR A 232 -23.75 17.11 1.95
CA THR A 232 -24.20 17.53 3.27
C THR A 232 -25.72 17.44 3.28
N GLY A 233 -26.26 16.31 3.74
CA GLY A 233 -27.67 16.19 4.08
C GLY A 233 -27.95 17.00 5.34
N SER A 234 -28.47 18.21 5.18
CA SER A 234 -29.11 18.95 6.24
C SER A 234 -30.57 18.49 6.32
N SER A 235 -30.93 17.72 7.33
CA SER A 235 -32.33 17.58 7.75
C SER A 235 -32.62 18.59 8.85
N ALA A 236 -33.23 19.71 8.46
CA ALA A 236 -33.93 20.55 9.40
C ALA A 236 -35.30 19.93 9.66
N GLY A 237 -35.57 19.55 10.92
CA GLY A 237 -36.89 19.19 11.42
C GLY A 237 -37.70 20.42 11.77
N THR A 238 -38.94 20.37 11.47
CA THR A 238 -40.03 21.04 12.19
C THR A 238 -40.75 20.01 13.04
#